data_1f504f401b2fb1b0c3b6a89b82e001aa
#
_entry.id   1f504f401b2fb1b0c3b6a89b82e001aa
#
_cell.length_a   1.000
_cell.length_b   1.000
_cell.length_c   1.000
_cell.angle_alpha   90.00
_cell.angle_beta   90.00
_cell.angle_gamma   90.00
#
_symmetry.space_group_name_H-M   'P 1'
#
loop_
_entity.id
_entity.type
_entity.pdbx_description
1 polymer ?
#
loop_
_entity_poly.entity_id
_entity_poly.type
_entity_poly.pdbx_seq_one_letter_code
_entity_poly.pdbx_strand_id
1 'polypeptide(L)'
;MEQGGHVDRDGNISRWDPGASYKDGETKISISPFIIDGNKIKEQHTVNLYWHVHPKVDFSNGNTLGSSDPSPGDKSYENDMRNSSYKGSTLLVGGRKEEITFYYRNKVITIIPIKVLKTLYEK
;
A
#
# COMPACT_ATOMS: atom_id res chain seq x y z
N MET A 1 -5.70 11.46 -3.91
CA MET A 1 -5.94 10.22 -4.70
C MET A 1 -4.98 9.13 -4.22
N GLU A 2 -5.52 7.98 -3.88
CA GLU A 2 -4.68 6.87 -3.44
C GLU A 2 -3.89 6.31 -4.61
N GLN A 3 -2.61 5.99 -4.38
CA GLN A 3 -1.72 5.44 -5.39
C GLN A 3 -1.12 4.14 -4.89
N GLY A 4 -0.77 3.29 -5.83
CA GLY A 4 -0.13 2.04 -5.52
C GLY A 4 0.57 1.45 -6.73
N GLY A 5 1.26 0.35 -6.53
CA GLY A 5 1.99 -0.32 -7.57
C GLY A 5 2.74 -1.53 -7.05
N HIS A 6 3.63 -2.02 -7.88
CA HIS A 6 4.48 -3.14 -7.51
C HIS A 6 5.89 -2.97 -8.08
N VAL A 7 6.80 -3.72 -7.50
CA VAL A 7 8.19 -3.82 -7.98
C VAL A 7 8.44 -5.28 -8.32
N ASP A 8 8.92 -5.53 -9.55
CA ASP A 8 9.23 -6.89 -9.99
C ASP A 8 10.62 -7.34 -9.54
N ARG A 9 11.00 -8.56 -9.90
CA ARG A 9 12.30 -9.14 -9.53
C ARG A 9 13.49 -8.39 -10.12
N ASP A 10 13.29 -7.71 -11.22
CA ASP A 10 14.35 -6.97 -11.91
C ASP A 10 14.45 -5.52 -11.40
N GLY A 11 13.62 -5.16 -10.41
CA GLY A 11 13.62 -3.83 -9.83
C GLY A 11 12.78 -2.82 -10.60
N ASN A 12 12.01 -3.24 -11.58
CA ASN A 12 11.13 -2.34 -12.33
C ASN A 12 9.92 -1.97 -11.49
N ILE A 13 9.65 -0.67 -11.40
CA ILE A 13 8.52 -0.14 -10.63
C ILE A 13 7.36 0.10 -11.60
N SER A 14 6.22 -0.52 -11.29
CA SER A 14 4.97 -0.29 -12.01
C SER A 14 3.99 0.43 -11.12
N ARG A 15 3.39 1.50 -11.65
CA ARG A 15 2.32 2.22 -10.96
C ARG A 15 0.99 1.78 -11.56
N TRP A 16 0.02 1.47 -10.70
CA TRP A 16 -1.33 1.16 -11.15
C TRP A 16 -2.12 2.44 -11.39
N ASP A 17 -3.22 2.32 -12.14
CA ASP A 17 -4.13 3.42 -12.31
C ASP A 17 -4.62 3.88 -10.94
N PRO A 18 -4.50 5.17 -10.62
CA PRO A 18 -5.00 5.66 -9.34
C PRO A 18 -6.52 5.52 -9.30
N GLY A 19 -7.04 5.30 -8.09
CA GLY A 19 -8.47 5.28 -7.86
C GLY A 19 -9.12 6.63 -8.18
N ALA A 20 -10.44 6.69 -8.10
CA ALA A 20 -11.17 7.93 -8.27
C ALA A 20 -10.68 8.99 -7.26
N SER A 21 -10.79 10.26 -7.65
CA SER A 21 -10.47 11.36 -6.75
C SER A 21 -11.35 11.31 -5.50
N TYR A 22 -10.77 11.66 -4.35
CA TYR A 22 -11.53 11.73 -3.10
C TYR A 22 -12.62 12.80 -3.20
N LYS A 23 -13.80 12.45 -2.72
CA LYS A 23 -14.87 13.42 -2.48
C LYS A 23 -14.79 13.88 -1.03
N ASP A 24 -15.24 15.10 -0.78
CA ASP A 24 -15.25 15.64 0.58
C ASP A 24 -16.03 14.71 1.51
N GLY A 25 -15.38 14.30 2.59
CA GLY A 25 -15.94 13.39 3.57
C GLY A 25 -15.69 11.90 3.33
N GLU A 26 -15.20 11.50 2.17
CA GLU A 26 -14.88 10.11 1.90
C GLU A 26 -13.57 9.71 2.60
N THR A 27 -13.61 8.57 3.29
CA THR A 27 -12.42 8.00 3.93
C THR A 27 -11.99 6.67 3.34
N LYS A 28 -12.70 6.18 2.32
CA LYS A 28 -12.41 4.91 1.66
C LYS A 28 -12.35 5.09 0.17
N ILE A 29 -11.18 4.82 -0.41
CA ILE A 29 -11.00 4.66 -1.84
C ILE A 29 -10.20 3.39 -2.05
N SER A 30 -10.68 2.55 -2.97
CA SER A 30 -10.05 1.28 -3.28
C SER A 30 -9.32 1.36 -4.60
N ILE A 31 -8.14 0.77 -4.63
CA ILE A 31 -7.45 0.41 -5.87
C ILE A 31 -7.31 -1.11 -5.86
N SER A 32 -7.45 -1.71 -7.03
CA SER A 32 -7.27 -3.15 -7.16
C SER A 32 -5.93 -3.43 -7.83
N PRO A 33 -4.90 -3.67 -7.03
CA PRO A 33 -3.53 -3.75 -7.55
C PRO A 33 -3.26 -5.00 -8.37
N PHE A 34 -3.88 -6.12 -8.00
CA PHE A 34 -3.67 -7.38 -8.68
C PHE A 34 -5.01 -7.98 -9.11
N ILE A 35 -4.97 -8.68 -10.22
CA ILE A 35 -6.09 -9.51 -10.62
C ILE A 35 -5.92 -10.85 -9.94
N ILE A 36 -6.88 -11.22 -9.12
CA ILE A 36 -6.92 -12.53 -8.49
C ILE A 36 -7.81 -13.41 -9.34
N ASP A 37 -7.23 -14.43 -9.95
CA ASP A 37 -7.95 -15.39 -10.78
C ASP A 37 -8.02 -16.74 -10.04
N GLY A 38 -9.23 -17.08 -9.58
CA GLY A 38 -9.41 -18.20 -8.68
C GLY A 38 -8.69 -17.97 -7.36
N ASN A 39 -7.74 -18.83 -7.02
CA ASN A 39 -6.91 -18.69 -5.81
C ASN A 39 -5.48 -18.24 -6.13
N LYS A 40 -5.25 -17.59 -7.27
CA LYS A 40 -3.91 -17.19 -7.70
C LYS A 40 -3.88 -15.73 -8.09
N ILE A 41 -2.82 -15.05 -7.70
CA ILE A 41 -2.49 -13.72 -8.19
C ILE A 41 -1.84 -13.90 -9.56
N LYS A 42 -2.35 -13.18 -10.57
CA LYS A 42 -1.98 -13.38 -11.97
C LYS A 42 -0.49 -13.20 -12.25
N GLU A 43 0.21 -12.34 -11.53
CA GLU A 43 1.63 -12.01 -11.75
C GLU A 43 2.49 -12.27 -10.52
N GLN A 44 2.05 -13.13 -9.62
CA GLN A 44 2.71 -13.35 -8.33
C GLN A 44 4.19 -13.73 -8.44
N HIS A 45 4.56 -14.48 -9.47
CA HIS A 45 5.92 -14.97 -9.64
C HIS A 45 6.92 -13.89 -10.04
N THR A 46 6.45 -12.73 -10.48
CA THR A 46 7.30 -11.62 -10.91
C THR A 46 7.32 -10.46 -9.94
N VAL A 47 6.47 -10.48 -8.91
CA VAL A 47 6.32 -9.36 -7.97
C VAL A 47 7.07 -9.62 -6.68
N ASN A 48 8.02 -8.75 -6.34
CA ASN A 48 8.76 -8.79 -5.08
C ASN A 48 8.18 -7.88 -4.01
N LEU A 49 7.52 -6.81 -4.41
CA LEU A 49 7.02 -5.79 -3.51
C LEU A 49 5.71 -5.22 -4.03
N TYR A 50 4.73 -5.19 -3.16
CA TYR A 50 3.49 -4.49 -3.37
C TYR A 50 3.46 -3.26 -2.46
N TRP A 51 3.14 -2.09 -3.00
CA TRP A 51 3.09 -0.85 -2.24
C TRP A 51 1.84 -0.03 -2.57
N HIS A 52 1.38 0.73 -1.58
CA HIS A 52 0.37 1.76 -1.81
C HIS A 52 0.60 2.94 -0.84
N VAL A 53 -0.03 4.06 -1.16
CA VAL A 53 0.14 5.31 -0.42
C VAL A 53 -1.19 5.73 0.18
N HIS A 54 -1.16 6.05 1.47
CA HIS A 54 -2.25 6.74 2.17
C HIS A 54 -1.92 8.24 2.20
N PRO A 55 -2.40 9.04 1.25
CA PRO A 55 -2.07 10.46 1.23
C PRO A 55 -2.72 11.19 2.39
N LYS A 56 -2.03 12.20 2.91
CA LYS A 56 -2.60 13.06 3.96
C LYS A 56 -3.70 13.92 3.36
N VAL A 57 -4.93 13.72 3.80
CA VAL A 57 -6.09 14.50 3.36
C VAL A 57 -6.95 14.82 4.59
N ASP A 58 -7.36 16.07 4.72
CA ASP A 58 -8.30 16.51 5.73
C ASP A 58 -9.57 17.02 5.02
N PHE A 59 -10.72 16.45 5.37
CA PHE A 59 -12.00 16.81 4.78
C PHE A 59 -12.76 17.83 5.62
N SER A 60 -13.66 18.56 4.99
CA SER A 60 -14.43 19.61 5.67
C SER A 60 -15.35 19.08 6.77
N ASN A 61 -15.74 17.80 6.71
CA ASN A 61 -16.59 17.17 7.72
C ASN A 61 -15.80 16.60 8.91
N GLY A 62 -14.48 16.81 8.97
CA GLY A 62 -13.62 16.30 10.04
C GLY A 62 -13.01 14.93 9.78
N ASN A 63 -13.39 14.24 8.71
CA ASN A 63 -12.74 12.99 8.33
C ASN A 63 -11.32 13.23 7.87
N THR A 64 -10.43 12.27 8.12
CA THR A 64 -9.01 12.39 7.78
C THR A 64 -8.49 11.13 7.12
N LEU A 65 -7.50 11.29 6.24
CA LEU A 65 -6.76 10.21 5.61
C LEU A 65 -5.27 10.36 5.87
N GLY A 66 -4.50 9.33 5.60
CA GLY A 66 -3.05 9.37 5.69
C GLY A 66 -2.46 8.54 6.81
N SER A 67 -3.26 7.65 7.42
CA SER A 67 -2.80 6.77 8.49
C SER A 67 -1.65 5.87 8.06
N SER A 68 -0.73 5.62 8.97
CA SER A 68 0.35 4.63 8.80
C SER A 68 -0.13 3.20 9.09
N ASP A 69 -1.36 3.02 9.55
CA ASP A 69 -1.91 1.70 9.84
C ASP A 69 -2.63 1.14 8.62
N PRO A 70 -2.43 -0.15 8.31
CA PRO A 70 -3.22 -0.79 7.27
C PRO A 70 -4.70 -0.81 7.66
N SER A 71 -5.57 -0.44 6.72
CA SER A 71 -7.01 -0.49 6.94
C SER A 71 -7.51 -1.94 6.98
N PRO A 72 -8.75 -2.18 7.45
CA PRO A 72 -9.34 -3.52 7.34
C PRO A 72 -9.35 -4.05 5.91
N GLY A 73 -9.60 -3.18 4.91
CA GLY A 73 -9.54 -3.56 3.50
C GLY A 73 -8.13 -3.94 3.06
N ASP A 74 -7.12 -3.19 3.51
CA ASP A 74 -5.71 -3.50 3.23
C ASP A 74 -5.34 -4.87 3.77
N LYS A 75 -5.73 -5.17 5.00
CA LYS A 75 -5.47 -6.47 5.64
C LYS A 75 -6.17 -7.61 4.92
N SER A 76 -7.42 -7.40 4.54
CA SER A 76 -8.20 -8.40 3.79
C SER A 76 -7.54 -8.70 2.45
N TYR A 77 -7.11 -7.67 1.73
CA TYR A 77 -6.43 -7.84 0.46
C TYR A 77 -5.09 -8.55 0.63
N GLU A 78 -4.32 -8.17 1.65
CA GLU A 78 -3.05 -8.85 1.98
C GLU A 78 -3.28 -10.34 2.26
N ASN A 79 -4.33 -10.69 3.02
CA ASN A 79 -4.68 -12.08 3.27
C ASN A 79 -5.01 -12.82 1.97
N ASP A 80 -5.76 -12.20 1.07
CA ASP A 80 -6.12 -12.79 -0.22
C ASP A 80 -4.87 -13.03 -1.08
N MET A 81 -3.95 -12.06 -1.10
CA MET A 81 -2.68 -12.21 -1.81
C MET A 81 -1.86 -13.39 -1.26
N ARG A 82 -1.74 -13.51 0.06
CA ARG A 82 -1.00 -14.60 0.69
C ARG A 82 -1.65 -15.95 0.41
N ASN A 83 -2.97 -16.01 0.49
CA ASN A 83 -3.72 -17.23 0.18
C ASN A 83 -3.59 -17.60 -1.30
N SER A 84 -3.28 -16.66 -2.17
CA SER A 84 -3.02 -16.87 -3.59
C SER A 84 -1.53 -17.08 -3.90
N SER A 85 -0.75 -17.40 -2.88
CA SER A 85 0.69 -17.75 -2.98
C SER A 85 1.63 -16.57 -3.22
N TYR A 86 1.21 -15.34 -2.92
CA TYR A 86 2.13 -14.19 -2.95
C TYR A 86 3.18 -14.32 -1.85
N LYS A 87 4.45 -14.20 -2.22
CA LYS A 87 5.59 -14.37 -1.30
C LYS A 87 6.45 -13.13 -1.15
N GLY A 88 6.09 -12.04 -1.79
CA GLY A 88 6.83 -10.79 -1.70
C GLY A 88 6.52 -10.00 -0.44
N SER A 89 7.05 -8.80 -0.37
CA SER A 89 6.79 -7.86 0.72
C SER A 89 5.58 -6.99 0.41
N THR A 90 4.93 -6.50 1.45
CA THR A 90 3.80 -5.59 1.35
C THR A 90 4.02 -4.39 2.26
N LEU A 91 3.91 -3.19 1.70
CA LEU A 91 4.07 -1.97 2.46
C LEU A 91 3.03 -0.92 2.09
N LEU A 92 2.81 -0.01 3.02
CA LEU A 92 2.10 1.22 2.75
C LEU A 92 2.93 2.42 3.21
N VAL A 93 2.69 3.55 2.57
CA VAL A 93 3.29 4.82 2.97
C VAL A 93 2.20 5.66 3.61
N GLY A 94 2.32 5.94 4.90
CA GLY A 94 1.41 6.81 5.63
C GLY A 94 1.83 8.26 5.51
N GLY A 95 1.09 9.06 4.75
CA GLY A 95 1.45 10.44 4.46
C GLY A 95 1.37 11.37 5.68
N ARG A 96 0.52 11.06 6.66
CA ARG A 96 0.30 11.93 7.82
C ARG A 96 1.51 12.02 8.74
N LYS A 97 2.17 10.89 8.99
CA LYS A 97 3.39 10.83 9.81
C LYS A 97 4.65 10.65 8.99
N GLU A 98 4.52 10.56 7.67
CA GLU A 98 5.64 10.30 6.76
C GLU A 98 6.40 9.03 7.16
N GLU A 99 5.68 7.93 7.24
CA GLU A 99 6.19 6.63 7.64
C GLU A 99 5.92 5.58 6.59
N ILE A 100 6.80 4.58 6.52
CA ILE A 100 6.62 3.38 5.72
C ILE A 100 6.30 2.23 6.66
N THR A 101 5.17 1.57 6.43
CA THR A 101 4.72 0.45 7.25
C THR A 101 4.77 -0.84 6.44
N PHE A 102 5.56 -1.80 6.90
CA PHE A 102 5.56 -3.16 6.37
C PHE A 102 4.57 -3.99 7.17
N TYR A 103 3.72 -4.74 6.48
CA TYR A 103 2.74 -5.59 7.15
C TYR A 103 2.58 -6.93 6.44
N TYR A 104 2.19 -7.92 7.22
CA TYR A 104 1.96 -9.29 6.78
C TYR A 104 0.62 -9.75 7.32
N ARG A 105 -0.31 -10.03 6.42
CA ARG A 105 -1.68 -10.38 6.79
C ARG A 105 -2.30 -9.30 7.69
N ASN A 106 -2.60 -9.62 8.93
CA ASN A 106 -3.23 -8.70 9.88
C ASN A 106 -2.25 -8.01 10.82
N LYS A 107 -0.94 -8.21 10.61
CA LYS A 107 0.08 -7.73 11.54
C LYS A 107 1.01 -6.72 10.91
N VAL A 108 1.24 -5.61 11.59
CA VAL A 108 2.34 -4.70 11.27
C VAL A 108 3.64 -5.36 11.71
N ILE A 109 4.59 -5.43 10.79
CA ILE A 109 5.92 -6.01 11.06
C ILE A 109 6.85 -4.93 11.58
N THR A 110 6.94 -3.80 10.88
CA THR A 110 7.80 -2.68 11.27
C THR A 110 7.31 -1.40 10.63
N ILE A 111 7.65 -0.27 11.27
CA ILE A 111 7.37 1.07 10.77
C ILE A 111 8.70 1.82 10.71
N ILE A 112 9.00 2.40 9.55
CA ILE A 112 10.23 3.15 9.32
C ILE A 112 9.88 4.59 8.95
N PRO A 113 10.30 5.59 9.73
CA PRO A 113 10.13 6.98 9.32
C PRO A 113 10.87 7.26 8.01
N ILE A 114 10.22 7.98 7.10
CA ILE A 114 10.83 8.29 5.78
C ILE A 114 12.12 9.07 5.94
N LYS A 115 12.21 9.97 6.93
CA LYS A 115 13.43 10.74 7.20
C LYS A 115 14.66 9.87 7.47
N VAL A 116 14.47 8.68 8.05
CA VAL A 116 15.57 7.74 8.29
C VAL A 116 16.14 7.26 6.96
N LEU A 117 15.27 6.92 6.01
CA LEU A 117 15.71 6.52 4.67
C LEU A 117 16.43 7.66 3.95
N LYS A 118 15.88 8.89 4.03
CA LYS A 118 16.54 10.06 3.44
C LYS A 118 17.94 10.25 4.00
N THR A 119 18.11 10.13 5.30
CA THR A 119 19.42 10.26 5.95
C THR A 119 20.42 9.23 5.41
N LEU A 120 19.96 8.00 5.13
CA LEU A 120 20.83 6.95 4.59
C LEU A 120 21.25 7.23 3.15
N TYR A 121 20.39 7.86 2.34
CA TYR A 121 20.64 8.10 0.92
C TYR A 121 21.31 9.45 0.62
N GLU A 122 21.23 10.42 1.52
CA GLU A 122 21.75 11.78 1.33
C GLU A 122 23.17 11.98 1.89
N LYS A 123 23.86 10.92 2.13
CA LYS A 123 25.25 10.99 2.63
C LYS A 123 26.23 11.46 1.56
#